data_a51bf361619a2780d96876490a943a79
#
_entry.id   a51bf361619a2780d96876490a943a79
#
_cell.length_a   1.000
_cell.length_b   1.000
_cell.length_c   1.000
_cell.angle_alpha   90.00
_cell.angle_beta   90.00
_cell.angle_gamma   90.00
#
_symmetry.space_group_name_H-M   'P 1'
#
loop_
_entity.id
_entity.type
_entity.pdbx_description
1 polymer ?
#
loop_
_entity_poly.entity_id
_entity_poly.type
_entity_poly.pdbx_seq_one_letter_code
_entity_poly.pdbx_strand_id
1 'polypeptide(L)'
;MSEKSIGAPAVRIRPLPLRGVLKIGKAADIWHKAALSAPIAFGVPALVLLALGRLDLALYTSAGSLCAIYAHGEPYASRARFMAVMILGMLAGVGIALVTAASTDSAAIRVAVAALLAAAHKTLCDAARTGPPGGLILTFVAASCLFVPHERLADVPFHLALGLAGGAVAWLVTMAPGLVRPDGPERTAVARALEAASRLAGAEPDGAARARHDTAAAINAAWHTLLRAGARTPARAANRRRLERLLVHAGTVVAGTPDDPGRLAGWAADLRRDRPVPRPPARPGEDGELAGIAADRAAAAPRGVRGLLRALRPGSPLLPVAARVATGAALAGWASMALGVGRPYWAVVTAAAVFQANITLSWRRGLQRAVGNLAGLALFTVLLPTTRAGGLALVAAVMALQFCTEATMARNYWLGSVFVTPMALLMVELAALQPAGRLAAERWLDTCVGVAAGLLSCALVTNRRATGRIGAALARLDAATAAARALGGGAPDPAEAARARDRLASALVDVRDAVDVASGEWWQGALPAERVERAERDGHRALAALAPGRGPASRAA
;
A
#
# COMPACT_ATOMS: atom_id res chain seq x y z
N MET A 1 0.19 32.16 46.79
CA MET A 1 -0.19 31.91 45.38
C MET A 1 0.12 30.46 45.08
N SER A 2 -0.92 29.64 45.03
CA SER A 2 -0.80 28.18 44.91
C SER A 2 -0.65 27.80 43.43
N GLU A 3 0.49 27.24 43.04
CA GLU A 3 0.71 26.63 41.73
C GLU A 3 -0.24 25.44 41.57
N LYS A 4 -1.25 25.62 40.75
CA LYS A 4 -2.08 24.50 40.28
C LYS A 4 -1.19 23.58 39.45
N SER A 5 -0.78 22.45 40.02
CA SER A 5 -0.22 21.31 39.31
C SER A 5 -1.18 20.93 38.19
N ILE A 6 -0.76 21.19 36.96
CA ILE A 6 -1.45 20.71 35.73
C ILE A 6 -1.27 19.19 35.73
N GLY A 7 -2.28 18.49 36.23
CA GLY A 7 -2.31 17.02 36.24
C GLY A 7 -2.08 16.50 34.80
N ALA A 8 -1.17 15.53 34.66
CA ALA A 8 -0.90 14.85 33.43
C ALA A 8 -2.23 14.37 32.82
N PRO A 9 -2.50 14.61 31.52
CA PRO A 9 -3.77 14.23 30.90
C PRO A 9 -3.98 12.73 31.06
N ALA A 10 -5.13 12.35 31.63
CA ALA A 10 -5.49 10.95 31.84
C ALA A 10 -5.44 10.18 30.52
N VAL A 11 -4.61 9.14 30.47
CA VAL A 11 -4.52 8.22 29.32
C VAL A 11 -5.86 7.52 29.19
N ARG A 12 -6.66 7.87 28.16
CA ARG A 12 -7.93 7.20 27.89
C ARG A 12 -7.68 6.00 26.98
N ILE A 13 -7.90 4.79 27.53
CA ILE A 13 -7.94 3.56 26.74
C ILE A 13 -9.23 3.56 25.93
N ARG A 14 -9.14 3.61 24.59
CA ARG A 14 -10.31 3.49 23.73
C ARG A 14 -10.68 2.02 23.52
N PRO A 15 -11.98 1.64 23.60
CA PRO A 15 -12.40 0.28 23.28
C PRO A 15 -12.10 -0.04 21.81
N LEU A 16 -11.55 -1.23 21.57
CA LEU A 16 -11.24 -1.69 20.23
C LEU A 16 -12.53 -2.00 19.46
N PRO A 17 -12.76 -1.40 18.27
CA PRO A 17 -14.05 -1.50 17.60
C PRO A 17 -14.27 -2.90 16.99
N LEU A 18 -15.45 -3.48 17.25
CA LEU A 18 -15.91 -4.70 16.58
C LEU A 18 -16.83 -4.37 15.39
N ARG A 19 -17.58 -3.27 15.49
CA ARG A 19 -18.53 -2.86 14.44
C ARG A 19 -17.80 -2.48 13.14
N GLY A 20 -18.34 -2.94 12.01
CA GLY A 20 -17.83 -2.60 10.68
C GLY A 20 -16.55 -3.36 10.26
N VAL A 21 -16.02 -4.29 11.07
CA VAL A 21 -14.84 -5.10 10.72
C VAL A 21 -15.07 -5.92 9.46
N LEU A 22 -16.27 -6.50 9.31
CA LEU A 22 -16.64 -7.38 8.19
C LEU A 22 -17.38 -6.64 7.05
N LYS A 23 -17.56 -5.32 7.15
CA LYS A 23 -18.27 -4.54 6.12
C LYS A 23 -17.52 -4.60 4.79
N ILE A 24 -18.19 -5.12 3.76
CA ILE A 24 -17.63 -5.19 2.41
C ILE A 24 -17.63 -3.80 1.78
N GLY A 25 -16.46 -3.35 1.35
CA GLY A 25 -16.26 -2.09 0.64
C GLY A 25 -16.54 -2.20 -0.87
N LYS A 26 -16.44 -1.06 -1.55
CA LYS A 26 -16.48 -1.02 -3.02
C LYS A 26 -15.22 -1.69 -3.60
N ALA A 27 -15.35 -2.29 -4.77
CA ALA A 27 -14.21 -2.84 -5.48
C ALA A 27 -13.18 -1.73 -5.78
N ALA A 28 -11.89 -2.06 -5.70
CA ALA A 28 -10.86 -1.14 -6.18
C ALA A 28 -11.02 -0.93 -7.69
N ASP A 29 -10.73 0.26 -8.14
CA ASP A 29 -10.89 0.70 -9.52
C ASP A 29 -10.18 -0.20 -10.56
N ILE A 30 -8.98 -0.68 -10.20
CA ILE A 30 -8.14 -1.52 -11.07
C ILE A 30 -8.00 -2.96 -10.55
N TRP A 31 -8.97 -3.44 -9.75
CA TRP A 31 -8.93 -4.78 -9.14
C TRP A 31 -8.64 -5.90 -10.15
N HIS A 32 -9.21 -5.80 -11.35
CA HIS A 32 -9.05 -6.79 -12.42
C HIS A 32 -7.60 -6.94 -12.89
N LYS A 33 -6.76 -5.90 -12.76
CA LYS A 33 -5.36 -5.96 -13.20
C LYS A 33 -4.56 -6.93 -12.35
N ALA A 34 -4.61 -6.81 -11.03
CA ALA A 34 -3.95 -7.74 -10.12
C ALA A 34 -4.58 -9.14 -10.21
N ALA A 35 -5.93 -9.20 -10.25
CA ALA A 35 -6.69 -10.45 -10.32
C ALA A 35 -6.39 -11.30 -11.57
N LEU A 36 -6.03 -10.68 -12.69
CA LEU A 36 -5.63 -11.39 -13.89
C LEU A 36 -4.11 -11.64 -13.95
N SER A 37 -3.31 -10.65 -13.56
CA SER A 37 -1.84 -10.74 -13.70
C SER A 37 -1.23 -11.82 -12.81
N ALA A 38 -1.69 -11.95 -11.56
CA ALA A 38 -1.11 -12.89 -10.61
C ALA A 38 -1.36 -14.36 -11.00
N PRO A 39 -2.61 -14.80 -11.33
CA PRO A 39 -2.85 -16.16 -11.78
C PRO A 39 -2.12 -16.51 -13.08
N ILE A 40 -2.05 -15.58 -14.05
CA ILE A 40 -1.34 -15.83 -15.31
C ILE A 40 0.15 -15.98 -15.04
N ALA A 41 0.74 -15.10 -14.23
CA ALA A 41 2.17 -15.16 -13.92
C ALA A 41 2.56 -16.43 -13.15
N PHE A 42 1.68 -16.94 -12.28
CA PHE A 42 1.85 -18.23 -11.61
C PHE A 42 1.56 -19.41 -12.53
N GLY A 43 0.45 -19.36 -13.26
CA GLY A 43 -0.05 -20.48 -14.06
C GLY A 43 0.89 -20.86 -15.22
N VAL A 44 1.52 -19.88 -15.89
CA VAL A 44 2.42 -20.17 -17.01
C VAL A 44 3.59 -21.06 -16.57
N PRO A 45 4.43 -20.72 -15.58
CA PRO A 45 5.50 -21.62 -15.14
C PRO A 45 4.96 -22.89 -14.48
N ALA A 46 3.82 -22.85 -13.76
CA ALA A 46 3.25 -24.05 -13.15
C ALA A 46 2.79 -25.07 -14.20
N LEU A 47 2.19 -24.65 -15.31
CA LEU A 47 1.80 -25.54 -16.42
C LEU A 47 3.04 -26.12 -17.13
N VAL A 48 4.10 -25.35 -17.29
CA VAL A 48 5.38 -25.87 -17.83
C VAL A 48 5.95 -26.94 -16.89
N LEU A 49 5.99 -26.67 -15.58
CA LEU A 49 6.46 -27.67 -14.60
C LEU A 49 5.55 -28.90 -14.56
N LEU A 50 4.24 -28.74 -14.73
CA LEU A 50 3.31 -29.87 -14.84
C LEU A 50 3.65 -30.74 -16.04
N ALA A 51 3.87 -30.14 -17.22
CA ALA A 51 4.25 -30.87 -18.43
C ALA A 51 5.60 -31.59 -18.31
N LEU A 52 6.50 -31.05 -17.47
CA LEU A 52 7.79 -31.66 -17.17
C LEU A 52 7.73 -32.69 -16.01
N GLY A 53 6.55 -32.90 -15.40
CA GLY A 53 6.38 -33.76 -14.23
C GLY A 53 7.07 -33.26 -12.95
N ARG A 54 7.35 -31.94 -12.85
CA ARG A 54 8.14 -31.30 -11.79
C ARG A 54 7.35 -30.23 -11.03
N LEU A 55 6.10 -30.52 -10.68
CA LEU A 55 5.27 -29.58 -9.87
C LEU A 55 5.85 -29.33 -8.47
N ASP A 56 6.70 -30.19 -7.96
CA ASP A 56 7.47 -30.00 -6.73
C ASP A 56 8.25 -28.68 -6.71
N LEU A 57 8.67 -28.19 -7.87
CA LEU A 57 9.41 -26.93 -8.03
C LEU A 57 8.51 -25.67 -8.12
N ALA A 58 7.19 -25.81 -8.08
CA ALA A 58 6.25 -24.70 -8.25
C ALA A 58 6.38 -23.64 -7.13
N LEU A 59 6.79 -24.03 -5.93
CA LEU A 59 7.06 -23.09 -4.84
C LEU A 59 8.14 -22.05 -5.24
N TYR A 60 9.23 -22.52 -5.86
CA TYR A 60 10.36 -21.65 -6.23
C TYR A 60 10.00 -20.71 -7.38
N THR A 61 9.29 -21.19 -8.41
CA THR A 61 8.82 -20.30 -9.50
C THR A 61 7.78 -19.30 -8.98
N SER A 62 6.95 -19.68 -7.99
CA SER A 62 5.95 -18.79 -7.39
C SER A 62 6.58 -17.59 -6.68
N ALA A 63 7.81 -17.73 -6.17
CA ALA A 63 8.55 -16.64 -5.53
C ALA A 63 8.64 -15.41 -6.45
N GLY A 64 9.05 -15.60 -7.69
CA GLY A 64 9.09 -14.51 -8.66
C GLY A 64 7.72 -14.15 -9.22
N SER A 65 6.88 -15.15 -9.52
CA SER A 65 5.56 -14.95 -10.14
C SER A 65 4.62 -14.09 -9.31
N LEU A 66 4.62 -14.22 -7.98
CA LEU A 66 3.80 -13.42 -7.07
C LEU A 66 4.17 -11.93 -7.06
N CYS A 67 5.32 -11.53 -7.60
CA CYS A 67 5.63 -10.13 -7.83
C CYS A 67 4.66 -9.47 -8.81
N ALA A 68 3.91 -10.23 -9.62
CA ALA A 68 2.89 -9.70 -10.55
C ALA A 68 1.74 -8.96 -9.86
N ILE A 69 1.59 -9.06 -8.54
CA ILE A 69 0.58 -8.32 -7.76
C ILE A 69 0.93 -6.83 -7.64
N TYR A 70 2.21 -6.47 -7.75
CA TYR A 70 2.70 -5.10 -7.47
C TYR A 70 2.60 -4.15 -8.66
N ALA A 71 2.67 -2.85 -8.35
CA ALA A 71 2.93 -1.75 -9.29
C ALA A 71 1.84 -1.46 -10.35
N HIS A 72 0.62 -1.99 -10.25
CA HIS A 72 -0.43 -1.77 -11.24
C HIS A 72 -0.85 -0.31 -11.44
N GLY A 73 -0.61 0.56 -10.47
CA GLY A 73 -0.85 2.00 -10.55
C GLY A 73 0.34 2.82 -11.08
N GLU A 74 1.53 2.20 -11.23
CA GLU A 74 2.73 2.90 -11.68
C GLU A 74 2.77 3.02 -13.21
N PRO A 75 3.31 4.14 -13.77
CA PRO A 75 3.62 4.27 -15.19
C PRO A 75 4.56 3.17 -15.66
N TYR A 76 4.40 2.68 -16.88
CA TYR A 76 5.17 1.52 -17.36
C TYR A 76 6.68 1.70 -17.31
N ALA A 77 7.20 2.91 -17.55
CA ALA A 77 8.64 3.19 -17.47
C ALA A 77 9.21 3.05 -16.05
N SER A 78 8.47 3.50 -15.04
CA SER A 78 8.86 3.33 -13.63
C SER A 78 8.52 1.93 -13.12
N ARG A 79 7.41 1.33 -13.59
CA ARG A 79 6.99 -0.03 -13.27
C ARG A 79 8.05 -1.06 -13.65
N ALA A 80 8.64 -0.97 -14.84
CA ALA A 80 9.69 -1.88 -15.28
C ALA A 80 10.84 -1.97 -14.29
N ARG A 81 11.34 -0.81 -13.83
CA ARG A 81 12.41 -0.72 -12.83
C ARG A 81 11.97 -1.16 -11.45
N PHE A 82 10.77 -0.74 -11.04
CA PHE A 82 10.20 -1.14 -9.76
C PHE A 82 10.03 -2.65 -9.67
N MET A 83 9.48 -3.29 -10.71
CA MET A 83 9.31 -4.74 -10.78
C MET A 83 10.66 -5.48 -10.73
N ALA A 84 11.68 -4.99 -11.45
CA ALA A 84 13.01 -5.58 -11.37
C ALA A 84 13.58 -5.52 -9.94
N VAL A 85 13.46 -4.38 -9.25
CA VAL A 85 13.89 -4.24 -7.85
C VAL A 85 13.10 -5.15 -6.91
N MET A 86 11.77 -5.26 -7.11
CA MET A 86 10.92 -6.13 -6.30
C MET A 86 11.27 -7.62 -6.50
N ILE A 87 11.49 -8.06 -7.73
CA ILE A 87 11.91 -9.42 -8.04
C ILE A 87 13.27 -9.71 -7.41
N LEU A 88 14.26 -8.82 -7.56
CA LEU A 88 15.57 -8.98 -6.94
C LEU A 88 15.48 -8.98 -5.40
N GLY A 89 14.64 -8.13 -4.82
CA GLY A 89 14.39 -8.11 -3.37
C GLY A 89 13.73 -9.39 -2.87
N MET A 90 12.78 -9.93 -3.63
CA MET A 90 12.17 -11.25 -3.36
C MET A 90 13.23 -12.35 -3.40
N LEU A 91 14.03 -12.41 -4.47
CA LEU A 91 15.08 -13.43 -4.62
C LEU A 91 16.17 -13.31 -3.56
N ALA A 92 16.53 -12.11 -3.15
CA ALA A 92 17.46 -11.90 -2.04
C ALA A 92 16.90 -12.46 -0.71
N GLY A 93 15.63 -12.18 -0.41
CA GLY A 93 14.96 -12.73 0.77
C GLY A 93 14.84 -14.26 0.73
N VAL A 94 14.47 -14.82 -0.43
CA VAL A 94 14.41 -16.27 -0.66
C VAL A 94 15.81 -16.90 -0.60
N GLY A 95 16.82 -16.26 -1.15
CA GLY A 95 18.20 -16.73 -1.08
C GLY A 95 18.71 -16.84 0.36
N ILE A 96 18.49 -15.80 1.18
CA ILE A 96 18.80 -15.86 2.62
C ILE A 96 18.04 -17.02 3.30
N ALA A 97 16.76 -17.19 2.95
CA ALA A 97 15.93 -18.25 3.50
C ALA A 97 16.44 -19.65 3.14
N LEU A 98 16.72 -19.91 1.87
CA LEU A 98 17.21 -21.22 1.40
C LEU A 98 18.60 -21.53 1.93
N VAL A 99 19.54 -20.57 1.94
CA VAL A 99 20.86 -20.74 2.55
C VAL A 99 20.72 -21.08 4.04
N THR A 100 19.82 -20.39 4.76
CA THR A 100 19.57 -20.71 6.17
C THR A 100 18.97 -22.10 6.34
N ALA A 101 17.99 -22.48 5.50
CA ALA A 101 17.37 -23.81 5.52
C ALA A 101 18.41 -24.93 5.28
N ALA A 102 19.35 -24.71 4.35
CA ALA A 102 20.42 -25.64 4.04
C ALA A 102 21.54 -25.70 5.09
N SER A 103 21.69 -24.65 5.92
CA SER A 103 22.81 -24.51 6.86
C SER A 103 22.49 -24.91 8.29
N THR A 104 21.19 -25.00 8.66
CA THR A 104 20.78 -25.33 10.04
C THR A 104 19.43 -26.03 10.10
N ASP A 105 19.33 -27.03 10.97
CA ASP A 105 18.05 -27.68 11.29
C ASP A 105 17.31 -27.05 12.47
N SER A 106 17.94 -26.05 13.12
CA SER A 106 17.33 -25.38 14.26
C SER A 106 16.13 -24.54 13.82
N ALA A 107 14.93 -25.00 14.12
CA ALA A 107 13.70 -24.26 13.88
C ALA A 107 13.70 -22.89 14.59
N ALA A 108 14.35 -22.76 15.75
CA ALA A 108 14.46 -21.51 16.48
C ALA A 108 15.27 -20.44 15.69
N ILE A 109 16.35 -20.85 15.05
CA ILE A 109 17.16 -19.98 14.18
C ILE A 109 16.36 -19.62 12.92
N ARG A 110 15.70 -20.58 12.28
CA ARG A 110 14.85 -20.34 11.10
C ARG A 110 13.72 -19.33 11.43
N VAL A 111 13.10 -19.42 12.61
CA VAL A 111 12.09 -18.45 13.08
C VAL A 111 12.72 -17.07 13.29
N ALA A 112 13.90 -16.98 13.92
CA ALA A 112 14.59 -15.71 14.11
C ALA A 112 14.89 -15.01 12.76
N VAL A 113 15.41 -15.77 11.78
CA VAL A 113 15.68 -15.25 10.42
C VAL A 113 14.37 -14.83 9.74
N ALA A 114 13.28 -15.61 9.86
CA ALA A 114 11.97 -15.24 9.32
C ALA A 114 11.47 -13.90 9.90
N ALA A 115 11.63 -13.70 11.21
CA ALA A 115 11.23 -12.46 11.88
C ALA A 115 12.05 -11.25 11.42
N LEU A 116 13.37 -11.42 11.25
CA LEU A 116 14.25 -10.38 10.72
C LEU A 116 13.93 -10.03 9.26
N LEU A 117 13.67 -11.04 8.42
CA LEU A 117 13.23 -10.84 7.03
C LEU A 117 11.88 -10.12 6.98
N ALA A 118 10.92 -10.49 7.86
CA ALA A 118 9.63 -9.81 7.95
C ALA A 118 9.79 -8.32 8.27
N ALA A 119 10.63 -7.98 9.24
CA ALA A 119 10.94 -6.60 9.61
C ALA A 119 11.65 -5.84 8.48
N ALA A 120 12.62 -6.48 7.81
CA ALA A 120 13.33 -5.90 6.68
C ALA A 120 12.39 -5.63 5.50
N HIS A 121 11.60 -6.63 5.07
CA HIS A 121 10.64 -6.49 3.98
C HIS A 121 9.61 -5.39 4.28
N LYS A 122 9.05 -5.36 5.49
CA LYS A 122 8.12 -4.30 5.90
C LYS A 122 8.76 -2.93 5.81
N THR A 123 9.96 -2.77 6.37
CA THR A 123 10.67 -1.49 6.41
C THR A 123 11.05 -1.00 5.01
N LEU A 124 11.56 -1.90 4.16
CA LEU A 124 11.95 -1.56 2.79
C LEU A 124 10.73 -1.17 1.94
N CYS A 125 9.65 -1.92 2.05
CA CYS A 125 8.41 -1.62 1.33
C CYS A 125 7.76 -0.31 1.80
N ASP A 126 7.75 -0.03 3.10
CA ASP A 126 7.22 1.22 3.64
C ASP A 126 8.10 2.42 3.23
N ALA A 127 9.44 2.27 3.25
CA ALA A 127 10.37 3.29 2.79
C ALA A 127 10.23 3.58 1.29
N ALA A 128 10.01 2.53 0.49
CA ALA A 128 9.79 2.63 -0.96
C ALA A 128 8.35 3.06 -1.33
N ARG A 129 7.42 3.12 -0.34
CA ARG A 129 5.99 3.41 -0.56
C ARG A 129 5.36 2.51 -1.61
N THR A 130 5.62 1.20 -1.51
CA THR A 130 5.16 0.22 -2.50
C THR A 130 3.64 0.04 -2.55
N GLY A 131 2.92 0.55 -1.55
CA GLY A 131 1.48 0.30 -1.41
C GLY A 131 1.16 -1.15 -1.02
N PRO A 132 -0.13 -1.50 -0.87
CA PRO A 132 -0.55 -2.88 -0.62
C PRO A 132 -0.12 -3.82 -1.76
N PRO A 133 0.31 -5.06 -1.47
CA PRO A 133 0.33 -5.74 -0.18
C PRO A 133 1.59 -5.47 0.69
N GLY A 134 2.45 -4.51 0.32
CA GLY A 134 3.67 -4.18 1.06
C GLY A 134 4.65 -5.35 1.12
N GLY A 135 5.33 -5.53 2.24
CA GLY A 135 6.30 -6.61 2.44
C GLY A 135 5.70 -7.98 2.73
N LEU A 136 4.36 -8.12 2.78
CA LEU A 136 3.71 -9.36 3.24
C LEU A 136 4.00 -10.56 2.32
N ILE A 137 3.93 -10.37 1.00
CA ILE A 137 4.17 -11.46 0.04
C ILE A 137 5.64 -11.89 0.08
N LEU A 138 6.56 -10.92 0.16
CA LEU A 138 8.00 -11.22 0.30
C LEU A 138 8.26 -12.05 1.56
N THR A 139 7.66 -11.65 2.67
CA THR A 139 7.78 -12.35 3.95
C THR A 139 7.17 -13.75 3.90
N PHE A 140 5.98 -13.89 3.29
CA PHE A 140 5.31 -15.17 3.17
C PHE A 140 6.17 -16.18 2.40
N VAL A 141 6.68 -15.80 1.23
CA VAL A 141 7.48 -16.70 0.39
C VAL A 141 8.82 -17.04 1.07
N ALA A 142 9.54 -16.04 1.58
CA ALA A 142 10.81 -16.28 2.26
C ALA A 142 10.63 -17.14 3.52
N ALA A 143 9.60 -16.89 4.33
CA ALA A 143 9.31 -17.70 5.51
C ALA A 143 8.94 -19.15 5.15
N SER A 144 8.21 -19.38 4.06
CA SER A 144 7.93 -20.73 3.56
C SER A 144 9.21 -21.46 3.13
N CYS A 145 10.11 -20.75 2.44
CA CYS A 145 11.39 -21.32 1.98
C CYS A 145 12.35 -21.69 3.13
N LEU A 146 12.25 -21.04 4.30
CA LEU A 146 13.03 -21.40 5.49
C LEU A 146 12.71 -22.79 6.03
N PHE A 147 11.52 -23.32 5.72
CA PHE A 147 11.03 -24.60 6.24
C PHE A 147 10.85 -25.66 5.15
N VAL A 148 11.47 -25.45 3.97
CA VAL A 148 11.57 -26.48 2.94
C VAL A 148 12.45 -27.61 3.49
N PRO A 149 11.96 -28.88 3.45
CA PRO A 149 12.74 -30.02 3.93
C PRO A 149 13.89 -30.35 2.96
N HIS A 150 15.02 -30.82 3.50
CA HIS A 150 16.15 -31.36 2.75
C HIS A 150 16.79 -30.43 1.71
N GLU A 151 16.69 -29.09 1.91
CA GLU A 151 17.37 -28.13 1.06
C GLU A 151 18.89 -28.29 1.16
N ARG A 152 19.60 -28.20 0.03
CA ARG A 152 21.06 -28.27 -0.04
C ARG A 152 21.62 -26.96 -0.60
N LEU A 153 22.78 -26.55 -0.12
CA LEU A 153 23.46 -25.35 -0.62
C LEU A 153 23.71 -25.39 -2.13
N ALA A 154 23.97 -26.58 -2.68
CA ALA A 154 24.22 -26.80 -4.11
C ALA A 154 22.95 -26.52 -4.96
N ASP A 155 21.74 -26.70 -4.40
CA ASP A 155 20.49 -26.54 -5.12
C ASP A 155 19.99 -25.09 -5.10
N VAL A 156 20.48 -24.27 -4.18
CA VAL A 156 20.05 -22.87 -4.01
C VAL A 156 20.17 -22.03 -5.30
N PRO A 157 21.27 -22.07 -6.07
CA PRO A 157 21.37 -21.31 -7.32
C PRO A 157 20.30 -21.72 -8.34
N PHE A 158 19.98 -23.01 -8.44
CA PHE A 158 18.95 -23.52 -9.34
C PHE A 158 17.56 -23.06 -8.90
N HIS A 159 17.23 -23.12 -7.59
CA HIS A 159 15.96 -22.64 -7.05
C HIS A 159 15.78 -21.13 -7.23
N LEU A 160 16.85 -20.35 -7.08
CA LEU A 160 16.82 -18.92 -7.38
C LEU A 160 16.64 -18.63 -8.88
N ALA A 161 17.24 -19.44 -9.76
CA ALA A 161 17.03 -19.33 -11.20
C ALA A 161 15.56 -19.61 -11.58
N LEU A 162 14.91 -20.59 -10.95
CA LEU A 162 13.46 -20.82 -11.11
C LEU A 162 12.64 -19.62 -10.63
N GLY A 163 13.00 -19.04 -9.49
CA GLY A 163 12.38 -17.82 -8.99
C GLY A 163 12.55 -16.64 -9.95
N LEU A 164 13.73 -16.49 -10.54
CA LEU A 164 13.99 -15.47 -11.56
C LEU A 164 13.17 -15.70 -12.82
N ALA A 165 13.04 -16.94 -13.28
CA ALA A 165 12.18 -17.28 -14.42
C ALA A 165 10.70 -16.92 -14.15
N GLY A 166 10.16 -17.26 -12.97
CA GLY A 166 8.83 -16.82 -12.55
C GLY A 166 8.69 -15.30 -12.49
N GLY A 167 9.74 -14.62 -12.00
CA GLY A 167 9.82 -13.16 -11.97
C GLY A 167 9.84 -12.53 -13.37
N ALA A 168 10.55 -13.14 -14.34
CA ALA A 168 10.54 -12.69 -15.72
C ALA A 168 9.14 -12.79 -16.35
N VAL A 169 8.43 -13.89 -16.09
CA VAL A 169 7.03 -14.03 -16.53
C VAL A 169 6.15 -12.96 -15.86
N ALA A 170 6.28 -12.71 -14.56
CA ALA A 170 5.55 -11.66 -13.85
C ALA A 170 5.83 -10.27 -14.46
N TRP A 171 7.09 -9.97 -14.78
CA TRP A 171 7.48 -8.74 -15.43
C TRP A 171 6.82 -8.58 -16.81
N LEU A 172 6.87 -9.61 -17.64
CA LEU A 172 6.24 -9.63 -18.98
C LEU A 172 4.72 -9.41 -18.88
N VAL A 173 4.04 -10.18 -18.02
CA VAL A 173 2.58 -10.09 -17.82
C VAL A 173 2.17 -8.69 -17.34
N THR A 174 2.88 -8.09 -16.41
CA THR A 174 2.55 -6.76 -15.88
C THR A 174 2.89 -5.62 -16.85
N MET A 175 3.84 -5.84 -17.78
CA MET A 175 4.21 -4.86 -18.81
C MET A 175 3.38 -4.98 -20.09
N ALA A 176 2.81 -6.16 -20.40
CA ALA A 176 2.04 -6.41 -21.62
C ALA A 176 0.90 -5.39 -21.89
N PRO A 177 0.10 -4.95 -20.90
CA PRO A 177 -0.94 -3.93 -21.16
C PRO A 177 -0.39 -2.59 -21.64
N GLY A 178 0.90 -2.31 -21.43
CA GLY A 178 1.57 -1.09 -21.92
C GLY A 178 1.72 -1.06 -23.45
N LEU A 179 1.64 -2.20 -24.13
CA LEU A 179 1.65 -2.30 -25.59
C LEU A 179 0.35 -1.76 -26.20
N VAL A 180 -0.78 -1.93 -25.51
CA VAL A 180 -2.12 -1.50 -25.96
C VAL A 180 -2.47 -0.10 -25.42
N ARG A 181 -2.15 0.18 -24.14
CA ARG A 181 -2.49 1.42 -23.44
C ARG A 181 -1.27 2.01 -22.74
N PRO A 182 -0.35 2.63 -23.46
CA PRO A 182 0.92 3.10 -22.91
C PRO A 182 0.78 4.17 -21.82
N ASP A 183 -0.27 5.00 -21.86
CA ASP A 183 -0.55 6.08 -20.87
C ASP A 183 -1.69 5.69 -19.90
N GLY A 184 -2.04 4.40 -19.81
CA GLY A 184 -3.18 3.92 -19.04
C GLY A 184 -3.12 4.25 -17.55
N PRO A 185 -2.02 4.04 -16.84
CA PRO A 185 -1.88 4.39 -15.43
C PRO A 185 -2.04 5.89 -15.15
N GLU A 186 -1.43 6.74 -15.99
CA GLU A 186 -1.47 8.20 -15.89
C GLU A 186 -2.90 8.71 -16.08
N ARG A 187 -3.59 8.24 -17.12
CA ARG A 187 -5.00 8.57 -17.37
C ARG A 187 -5.91 8.14 -16.22
N THR A 188 -5.69 6.96 -15.68
CA THR A 188 -6.47 6.45 -14.54
C THR A 188 -6.23 7.29 -13.27
N ALA A 189 -5.01 7.72 -13.01
CA ALA A 189 -4.68 8.56 -11.87
C ALA A 189 -5.37 9.94 -11.96
N VAL A 190 -5.33 10.57 -13.15
CA VAL A 190 -5.99 11.86 -13.39
C VAL A 190 -7.51 11.71 -13.36
N ALA A 191 -8.06 10.62 -13.92
CA ALA A 191 -9.50 10.36 -13.84
C ALA A 191 -10.00 10.28 -12.39
N ARG A 192 -9.26 9.63 -11.48
CA ARG A 192 -9.58 9.59 -10.05
C ARG A 192 -9.60 10.98 -9.42
N ALA A 193 -8.64 11.83 -9.77
CA ALA A 193 -8.58 13.20 -9.27
C ALA A 193 -9.79 14.02 -9.76
N LEU A 194 -10.17 13.88 -11.03
CA LEU A 194 -11.36 14.53 -11.59
C LEU A 194 -12.67 14.02 -10.99
N GLU A 195 -12.79 12.71 -10.74
CA GLU A 195 -13.95 12.14 -10.04
C GLU A 195 -14.06 12.63 -8.60
N ALA A 196 -12.93 12.78 -7.91
CA ALA A 196 -12.92 13.36 -6.58
C ALA A 196 -13.31 14.84 -6.62
N ALA A 197 -12.80 15.61 -7.59
CA ALA A 197 -13.17 17.00 -7.81
C ALA A 197 -14.65 17.16 -8.16
N SER A 198 -15.21 16.26 -9.00
CA SER A 198 -16.64 16.22 -9.30
C SER A 198 -17.50 16.03 -8.03
N ARG A 199 -17.10 15.08 -7.17
CA ARG A 199 -17.79 14.88 -5.88
C ARG A 199 -17.67 16.09 -4.96
N LEU A 200 -16.53 16.77 -4.96
CA LEU A 200 -16.36 18.00 -4.18
C LEU A 200 -17.23 19.13 -4.69
N ALA A 201 -17.30 19.32 -6.01
CA ALA A 201 -18.12 20.36 -6.64
C ALA A 201 -19.62 20.15 -6.39
N GLY A 202 -20.08 18.89 -6.25
CA GLY A 202 -21.46 18.55 -5.91
C GLY A 202 -21.70 18.24 -4.42
N ALA A 203 -20.72 18.51 -3.53
CA ALA A 203 -20.83 18.15 -2.13
C ALA A 203 -21.68 19.17 -1.35
N GLU A 204 -22.54 18.67 -0.46
CA GLU A 204 -23.22 19.48 0.54
C GLU A 204 -22.24 20.00 1.62
N PRO A 205 -22.55 21.08 2.33
CA PRO A 205 -21.68 21.70 3.32
C PRO A 205 -21.10 20.72 4.34
N ASP A 206 -21.91 19.80 4.86
CA ASP A 206 -21.50 18.81 5.87
C ASP A 206 -20.48 17.80 5.34
N GLY A 207 -20.50 17.50 4.04
CA GLY A 207 -19.57 16.59 3.36
C GLY A 207 -18.36 17.26 2.74
N ALA A 208 -18.38 18.58 2.56
CA ALA A 208 -17.42 19.32 1.76
C ALA A 208 -15.97 19.23 2.28
N ALA A 209 -15.77 19.25 3.61
CA ALA A 209 -14.44 19.14 4.20
C ALA A 209 -13.75 17.81 3.87
N ARG A 210 -14.49 16.71 3.97
CA ARG A 210 -13.98 15.36 3.62
C ARG A 210 -13.76 15.24 2.11
N ALA A 211 -14.72 15.70 1.30
CA ALA A 211 -14.58 15.67 -0.16
C ALA A 211 -13.37 16.49 -0.63
N ARG A 212 -13.08 17.63 0.02
CA ARG A 212 -11.90 18.46 -0.27
C ARG A 212 -10.59 17.72 0.06
N HIS A 213 -10.53 17.08 1.22
CA HIS A 213 -9.38 16.24 1.60
C HIS A 213 -9.16 15.10 0.59
N ASP A 214 -10.21 14.33 0.28
CA ASP A 214 -10.14 13.22 -0.68
C ASP A 214 -9.68 13.69 -2.07
N THR A 215 -10.13 14.88 -2.50
CA THR A 215 -9.73 15.48 -3.78
C THR A 215 -8.27 15.89 -3.77
N ALA A 216 -7.81 16.57 -2.72
CA ALA A 216 -6.41 16.96 -2.58
C ALA A 216 -5.48 15.73 -2.54
N ALA A 217 -5.86 14.68 -1.82
CA ALA A 217 -5.12 13.41 -1.77
C ALA A 217 -5.06 12.73 -3.15
N ALA A 218 -6.18 12.71 -3.90
CA ALA A 218 -6.22 12.15 -5.25
C ALA A 218 -5.36 12.95 -6.25
N ILE A 219 -5.36 14.28 -6.17
CA ILE A 219 -4.48 15.15 -6.96
C ILE A 219 -3.01 14.88 -6.63
N ASN A 220 -2.65 14.76 -5.35
CA ASN A 220 -1.29 14.42 -4.93
C ASN A 220 -0.84 13.08 -5.50
N ALA A 221 -1.68 12.05 -5.42
CA ALA A 221 -1.38 10.74 -5.98
C ALA A 221 -1.21 10.80 -7.51
N ALA A 222 -2.04 11.56 -8.21
CA ALA A 222 -1.95 11.73 -9.67
C ALA A 222 -0.65 12.46 -10.08
N TRP A 223 -0.25 13.51 -9.38
CA TRP A 223 1.03 14.17 -9.61
C TRP A 223 2.22 13.23 -9.42
N HIS A 224 2.21 12.41 -8.35
CA HIS A 224 3.25 11.41 -8.16
C HIS A 224 3.34 10.43 -9.33
N THR A 225 2.20 10.02 -9.89
CA THR A 225 2.17 9.16 -11.07
C THR A 225 2.73 9.87 -12.30
N LEU A 226 2.29 11.09 -12.60
CA LEU A 226 2.75 11.83 -13.77
C LEU A 226 4.25 12.15 -13.71
N LEU A 227 4.80 12.50 -12.54
CA LEU A 227 6.22 12.81 -12.38
C LEU A 227 7.13 11.59 -12.58
N ARG A 228 6.60 10.37 -12.35
CA ARG A 228 7.30 9.11 -12.62
C ARG A 228 7.17 8.64 -14.06
N ALA A 229 6.25 9.22 -14.82
CA ALA A 229 6.07 8.92 -16.24
C ALA A 229 7.21 9.55 -17.07
N GLY A 230 7.93 8.73 -17.80
CA GLY A 230 8.96 9.20 -18.72
C GLY A 230 8.33 9.73 -20.02
N ALA A 231 8.57 10.97 -20.39
CA ALA A 231 8.15 11.54 -21.67
C ALA A 231 9.27 11.41 -22.71
N ARG A 232 9.42 10.23 -23.31
CA ARG A 232 10.49 9.95 -24.28
C ARG A 232 10.19 10.43 -25.71
N THR A 233 8.93 10.78 -26.03
CA THR A 233 8.51 11.24 -27.35
C THR A 233 7.75 12.55 -27.23
N PRO A 234 7.79 13.44 -28.26
CA PRO A 234 7.04 14.69 -28.25
C PRO A 234 5.52 14.48 -28.04
N ALA A 235 4.96 13.44 -28.64
CA ALA A 235 3.53 13.10 -28.49
C ALA A 235 3.17 12.73 -27.03
N ARG A 236 4.01 11.95 -26.35
CA ARG A 236 3.82 11.61 -24.94
C ARG A 236 4.00 12.84 -24.04
N ALA A 237 4.95 13.70 -24.35
CA ALA A 237 5.13 14.96 -23.63
C ALA A 237 3.90 15.88 -23.77
N ALA A 238 3.32 15.98 -24.98
CA ALA A 238 2.09 16.75 -25.22
C ALA A 238 0.89 16.16 -24.45
N ASN A 239 0.71 14.83 -24.47
CA ASN A 239 -0.34 14.14 -23.69
C ASN A 239 -0.17 14.37 -22.18
N ARG A 240 1.05 14.24 -21.68
CA ARG A 240 1.34 14.50 -20.28
C ARG A 240 0.99 15.94 -19.88
N ARG A 241 1.36 16.96 -20.67
CA ARG A 241 0.99 18.36 -20.40
C ARG A 241 -0.52 18.56 -20.35
N ARG A 242 -1.30 17.88 -21.22
CA ARG A 242 -2.77 17.92 -21.16
C ARG A 242 -3.31 17.33 -19.86
N LEU A 243 -2.76 16.20 -19.40
CA LEU A 243 -3.12 15.58 -18.12
C LEU A 243 -2.75 16.46 -16.93
N GLU A 244 -1.59 17.13 -16.98
CA GLU A 244 -1.16 18.09 -15.96
C GLU A 244 -2.12 19.29 -15.88
N ARG A 245 -2.59 19.83 -17.00
CA ARG A 245 -3.60 20.90 -17.05
C ARG A 245 -4.91 20.50 -16.37
N LEU A 246 -5.38 19.26 -16.61
CA LEU A 246 -6.57 18.74 -15.92
C LEU A 246 -6.37 18.65 -14.40
N LEU A 247 -5.17 18.31 -13.92
CA LEU A 247 -4.88 18.30 -12.47
C LEU A 247 -4.85 19.71 -11.87
N VAL A 248 -4.24 20.68 -12.57
CA VAL A 248 -4.27 22.09 -12.13
C VAL A 248 -5.72 22.58 -12.07
N HIS A 249 -6.53 22.24 -13.05
CA HIS A 249 -7.96 22.56 -13.08
C HIS A 249 -8.71 21.93 -11.89
N ALA A 250 -8.49 20.65 -11.59
CA ALA A 250 -9.04 20.00 -10.40
C ALA A 250 -8.58 20.67 -9.09
N GLY A 251 -7.34 21.18 -9.07
CA GLY A 251 -6.77 21.92 -7.93
C GLY A 251 -7.48 23.24 -7.65
N THR A 252 -8.05 23.90 -8.66
CA THR A 252 -8.84 25.14 -8.44
C THR A 252 -10.17 24.87 -7.75
N VAL A 253 -10.77 23.69 -7.98
CA VAL A 253 -11.99 23.26 -7.25
C VAL A 253 -11.67 23.09 -5.77
N VAL A 254 -10.51 22.51 -5.42
CA VAL A 254 -10.04 22.42 -4.02
C VAL A 254 -9.87 23.80 -3.39
N ALA A 255 -9.41 24.79 -4.16
CA ALA A 255 -9.26 26.17 -3.72
C ALA A 255 -10.62 26.95 -3.61
N GLY A 256 -11.72 26.31 -3.99
CA GLY A 256 -13.06 26.88 -3.87
C GLY A 256 -13.57 27.58 -5.13
N THR A 257 -12.95 27.36 -6.30
CA THR A 257 -13.49 27.81 -7.58
C THR A 257 -14.67 26.91 -7.96
N PRO A 258 -15.88 27.45 -8.21
CA PRO A 258 -17.02 26.65 -8.64
C PRO A 258 -16.75 25.98 -10.00
N ASP A 259 -17.20 24.73 -10.14
CA ASP A 259 -17.16 23.99 -11.41
C ASP A 259 -18.38 23.09 -11.56
N ASP A 260 -18.70 22.68 -12.79
CA ASP A 260 -19.78 21.76 -13.08
C ASP A 260 -19.37 20.31 -12.75
N PRO A 261 -20.03 19.64 -11.77
CA PRO A 261 -19.75 18.26 -11.42
C PRO A 261 -19.89 17.31 -12.62
N GLY A 262 -20.88 17.54 -13.49
CA GLY A 262 -21.14 16.70 -14.66
C GLY A 262 -20.01 16.77 -15.69
N ARG A 263 -19.47 17.95 -15.92
CA ARG A 263 -18.31 18.17 -16.81
C ARG A 263 -17.08 17.43 -16.30
N LEU A 264 -16.75 17.56 -15.02
CA LEU A 264 -15.61 16.88 -14.41
C LEU A 264 -15.75 15.35 -14.47
N ALA A 265 -16.97 14.83 -14.20
CA ALA A 265 -17.26 13.41 -14.33
C ALA A 265 -17.15 12.93 -15.79
N GLY A 266 -17.60 13.74 -16.75
CA GLY A 266 -17.47 13.47 -18.19
C GLY A 266 -16.01 13.34 -18.62
N TRP A 267 -15.15 14.28 -18.20
CA TRP A 267 -13.72 14.22 -18.49
C TRP A 267 -13.04 12.97 -17.86
N ALA A 268 -13.43 12.63 -16.66
CA ALA A 268 -12.93 11.41 -16.01
C ALA A 268 -13.33 10.15 -16.79
N ALA A 269 -14.59 10.08 -17.26
CA ALA A 269 -15.08 8.97 -18.05
C ALA A 269 -14.36 8.85 -19.42
N ASP A 270 -14.04 9.96 -20.07
CA ASP A 270 -13.28 9.97 -21.32
C ASP A 270 -11.86 9.43 -21.13
N LEU A 271 -11.18 9.84 -20.04
CA LEU A 271 -9.85 9.30 -19.70
C LEU A 271 -9.89 7.79 -19.44
N ARG A 272 -10.93 7.29 -18.76
CA ARG A 272 -11.08 5.85 -18.49
C ARG A 272 -11.35 5.02 -19.74
N ARG A 273 -12.10 5.58 -20.69
CA ARG A 273 -12.44 4.92 -21.97
C ARG A 273 -11.37 5.09 -23.05
N ASP A 274 -10.22 5.67 -22.69
CA ASP A 274 -9.11 5.92 -23.62
C ASP A 274 -9.44 6.87 -24.78
N ARG A 275 -10.44 7.73 -24.58
CA ARG A 275 -10.82 8.79 -25.53
C ARG A 275 -9.76 9.89 -25.57
N PRO A 276 -9.78 10.80 -26.56
CA PRO A 276 -8.87 11.95 -26.57
C PRO A 276 -8.88 12.70 -25.25
N VAL A 277 -7.69 13.12 -24.78
CA VAL A 277 -7.56 13.83 -23.49
C VAL A 277 -8.33 15.15 -23.58
N PRO A 278 -9.31 15.41 -22.69
CA PRO A 278 -10.08 16.63 -22.67
C PRO A 278 -9.19 17.88 -22.55
N ARG A 279 -9.68 18.99 -23.08
CA ARG A 279 -9.01 20.28 -23.00
C ARG A 279 -9.80 21.21 -22.08
N PRO A 280 -9.29 21.51 -20.87
CA PRO A 280 -9.92 22.53 -20.04
C PRO A 280 -9.79 23.90 -20.71
N PRO A 281 -10.67 24.87 -20.38
CA PRO A 281 -10.53 26.24 -20.85
C PRO A 281 -9.15 26.78 -20.49
N ALA A 282 -8.46 27.38 -21.46
CA ALA A 282 -7.15 27.99 -21.23
C ALA A 282 -7.27 29.18 -20.26
N ARG A 283 -6.34 29.28 -19.32
CA ARG A 283 -6.26 30.37 -18.35
C ARG A 283 -4.96 31.16 -18.54
N PRO A 284 -4.99 32.47 -18.39
CA PRO A 284 -3.76 33.28 -18.39
C PRO A 284 -2.81 32.77 -17.30
N GLY A 285 -1.53 32.58 -17.63
CA GLY A 285 -0.49 32.13 -16.68
C GLY A 285 -0.45 30.60 -16.40
N GLU A 286 -1.31 29.77 -17.00
CA GLU A 286 -1.41 28.34 -16.75
C GLU A 286 -0.10 27.57 -17.00
N ASP A 287 0.65 27.91 -18.06
CA ASP A 287 1.94 27.26 -18.35
C ASP A 287 3.00 27.59 -17.27
N GLY A 288 2.98 28.81 -16.71
CA GLY A 288 3.80 29.19 -15.56
C GLY A 288 3.40 28.41 -14.28
N GLU A 289 2.09 28.28 -14.02
CA GLU A 289 1.57 27.46 -12.91
C GLU A 289 2.04 26.00 -13.00
N LEU A 290 1.92 25.39 -14.16
CA LEU A 290 2.35 24.01 -14.42
C LEU A 290 3.85 23.84 -14.18
N ALA A 291 4.67 24.73 -14.74
CA ALA A 291 6.12 24.67 -14.59
C ALA A 291 6.53 24.81 -13.11
N GLY A 292 5.87 25.72 -12.37
CA GLY A 292 6.13 25.95 -10.96
C GLY A 292 5.83 24.71 -10.09
N ILE A 293 4.64 24.12 -10.23
CA ILE A 293 4.24 22.92 -9.47
C ILE A 293 5.15 21.74 -9.82
N ALA A 294 5.40 21.50 -11.11
CA ALA A 294 6.22 20.38 -11.55
C ALA A 294 7.66 20.47 -11.01
N ALA A 295 8.26 21.66 -11.04
CA ALA A 295 9.60 21.91 -10.52
C ALA A 295 9.66 21.69 -8.99
N ASP A 296 8.69 22.22 -8.24
CA ASP A 296 8.64 22.12 -6.78
C ASP A 296 8.49 20.65 -6.32
N ARG A 297 7.56 19.92 -6.92
CA ARG A 297 7.33 18.50 -6.63
C ARG A 297 8.51 17.61 -7.06
N ALA A 298 9.17 17.92 -8.17
CA ALA A 298 10.37 17.22 -8.60
C ALA A 298 11.54 17.41 -7.63
N ALA A 299 11.68 18.61 -7.04
CA ALA A 299 12.70 18.89 -6.03
C ALA A 299 12.42 18.21 -4.70
N ALA A 300 11.15 18.10 -4.30
CA ALA A 300 10.73 17.50 -3.02
C ALA A 300 10.82 15.96 -2.99
N ALA A 301 10.86 15.30 -4.15
CA ALA A 301 10.85 13.83 -4.24
C ALA A 301 12.19 13.23 -3.80
N PRO A 302 12.25 12.44 -2.71
CA PRO A 302 13.46 11.72 -2.33
C PRO A 302 13.77 10.65 -3.40
N ARG A 303 14.97 10.71 -4.00
CA ARG A 303 15.35 9.82 -5.10
C ARG A 303 16.25 8.68 -4.64
N GLY A 304 15.87 7.45 -5.03
CA GLY A 304 16.72 6.24 -4.99
C GLY A 304 17.22 5.83 -3.60
N VAL A 305 18.41 5.24 -3.58
CA VAL A 305 19.08 4.69 -2.38
C VAL A 305 19.23 5.72 -1.25
N ARG A 306 19.43 6.99 -1.56
CA ARG A 306 19.53 8.07 -0.55
C ARG A 306 18.24 8.25 0.26
N GLY A 307 17.07 8.05 -0.37
CA GLY A 307 15.77 8.06 0.33
C GLY A 307 15.65 6.89 1.29
N LEU A 308 16.06 5.70 0.86
CA LEU A 308 16.08 4.49 1.66
C LEU A 308 17.04 4.62 2.86
N LEU A 309 18.27 5.08 2.65
CA LEU A 309 19.23 5.32 3.72
C LEU A 309 18.74 6.35 4.75
N ARG A 310 18.04 7.39 4.32
CA ARG A 310 17.38 8.32 5.26
C ARG A 310 16.30 7.63 6.09
N ALA A 311 15.52 6.75 5.48
CA ALA A 311 14.47 6.00 6.16
C ALA A 311 15.01 5.02 7.21
N LEU A 312 16.26 4.58 7.08
CA LEU A 312 16.94 3.65 8.01
C LEU A 312 17.79 4.37 9.07
N ARG A 313 17.87 5.72 9.05
CA ARG A 313 18.67 6.46 10.06
C ARG A 313 18.11 6.30 11.47
N PRO A 314 18.98 6.35 12.51
CA PRO A 314 18.53 6.45 13.91
C PRO A 314 17.58 7.63 14.06
N GLY A 315 16.40 7.39 14.65
CA GLY A 315 15.33 8.40 14.73
C GLY A 315 14.24 8.28 13.66
N SER A 316 14.44 7.47 12.62
CA SER A 316 13.39 7.20 11.62
C SER A 316 12.10 6.67 12.26
N PRO A 317 10.93 7.14 11.78
CA PRO A 317 9.64 6.61 12.22
C PRO A 317 9.38 5.15 11.81
N LEU A 318 10.18 4.59 10.92
CA LEU A 318 10.07 3.20 10.48
C LEU A 318 10.71 2.21 11.45
N LEU A 319 11.71 2.62 12.24
CA LEU A 319 12.39 1.74 13.18
C LEU A 319 11.47 1.15 14.27
N PRO A 320 10.57 1.93 14.93
CA PRO A 320 9.61 1.33 15.87
C PRO A 320 8.67 0.33 15.20
N VAL A 321 8.28 0.55 13.94
CA VAL A 321 7.46 -0.39 13.18
C VAL A 321 8.24 -1.65 12.87
N ALA A 322 9.50 -1.53 12.44
CA ALA A 322 10.39 -2.67 12.24
C ALA A 322 10.58 -3.50 13.51
N ALA A 323 10.79 -2.85 14.65
CA ALA A 323 10.92 -3.51 15.94
C ALA A 323 9.63 -4.26 16.33
N ARG A 324 8.46 -3.63 16.16
CA ARG A 324 7.16 -4.30 16.36
C ARG A 324 7.03 -5.57 15.52
N VAL A 325 7.37 -5.47 14.23
CA VAL A 325 7.27 -6.62 13.31
C VAL A 325 8.24 -7.72 13.71
N ALA A 326 9.51 -7.39 13.97
CA ALA A 326 10.52 -8.37 14.38
C ALA A 326 10.12 -9.09 15.68
N THR A 327 9.74 -8.32 16.71
CA THR A 327 9.36 -8.87 18.01
C THR A 327 8.11 -9.74 17.92
N GLY A 328 7.04 -9.23 17.26
CA GLY A 328 5.79 -9.97 17.14
C GLY A 328 5.90 -11.23 16.28
N ALA A 329 6.68 -11.17 15.20
CA ALA A 329 6.94 -12.32 14.35
C ALA A 329 7.78 -13.38 15.05
N ALA A 330 8.82 -12.99 15.80
CA ALA A 330 9.65 -13.89 16.59
C ALA A 330 8.83 -14.57 17.71
N LEU A 331 8.08 -13.77 18.48
CA LEU A 331 7.20 -14.29 19.55
C LEU A 331 6.17 -15.27 18.98
N ALA A 332 5.55 -14.93 17.83
CA ALA A 332 4.57 -15.82 17.19
C ALA A 332 5.20 -17.16 16.78
N GLY A 333 6.35 -17.13 16.11
CA GLY A 333 7.02 -18.34 15.66
C GLY A 333 7.51 -19.22 16.81
N TRP A 334 8.14 -18.63 17.83
CA TRP A 334 8.61 -19.41 18.99
C TRP A 334 7.47 -19.92 19.87
N ALA A 335 6.36 -19.15 20.03
CA ALA A 335 5.16 -19.65 20.71
C ALA A 335 4.52 -20.80 19.94
N SER A 336 4.43 -20.73 18.62
CA SER A 336 3.96 -21.83 17.78
C SER A 336 4.82 -23.09 17.95
N MET A 337 6.14 -22.95 17.97
CA MET A 337 7.05 -24.05 18.25
C MET A 337 6.84 -24.66 19.64
N ALA A 338 6.70 -23.82 20.66
CA ALA A 338 6.46 -24.28 22.04
C ALA A 338 5.14 -25.06 22.19
N LEU A 339 4.16 -24.78 21.33
CA LEU A 339 2.90 -25.52 21.24
C LEU A 339 3.00 -26.79 20.38
N GLY A 340 4.18 -27.14 19.86
CA GLY A 340 4.41 -28.33 19.05
C GLY A 340 3.82 -28.25 17.64
N VAL A 341 3.54 -27.05 17.11
CA VAL A 341 3.03 -26.88 15.75
C VAL A 341 4.15 -27.08 14.73
N GLY A 342 3.90 -27.88 13.70
CA GLY A 342 4.92 -28.31 12.75
C GLY A 342 5.42 -27.22 11.78
N ARG A 343 4.68 -26.12 11.63
CA ARG A 343 4.97 -25.07 10.65
C ARG A 343 4.94 -23.65 11.23
N PRO A 344 5.85 -23.31 12.15
CA PRO A 344 5.84 -22.03 12.88
C PRO A 344 5.93 -20.79 11.99
N TYR A 345 6.38 -20.92 10.73
CA TYR A 345 6.42 -19.81 9.80
C TYR A 345 5.04 -19.22 9.49
N TRP A 346 3.95 -20.00 9.61
CA TRP A 346 2.61 -19.48 9.41
C TRP A 346 2.18 -18.52 10.52
N ALA A 347 2.61 -18.77 11.76
CA ALA A 347 2.42 -17.82 12.86
C ALA A 347 3.23 -16.54 12.64
N VAL A 348 4.50 -16.66 12.18
CA VAL A 348 5.35 -15.51 11.79
C VAL A 348 4.67 -14.64 10.73
N VAL A 349 4.21 -15.26 9.64
CA VAL A 349 3.54 -14.55 8.54
C VAL A 349 2.22 -13.91 9.00
N THR A 350 1.48 -14.59 9.86
CA THR A 350 0.23 -14.06 10.40
C THR A 350 0.47 -12.85 11.28
N ALA A 351 1.47 -12.90 12.17
CA ALA A 351 1.87 -11.74 12.96
C ALA A 351 2.30 -10.57 12.05
N ALA A 352 3.15 -10.82 11.05
CA ALA A 352 3.58 -9.80 10.08
C ALA A 352 2.40 -9.18 9.31
N ALA A 353 1.36 -9.97 8.99
CA ALA A 353 0.16 -9.50 8.28
C ALA A 353 -0.75 -8.60 9.12
N VAL A 354 -0.72 -8.73 10.45
CA VAL A 354 -1.56 -7.95 11.37
C VAL A 354 -1.08 -6.51 11.51
N PHE A 355 0.22 -6.26 11.38
CA PHE A 355 0.80 -4.92 11.60
C PHE A 355 0.31 -3.88 10.59
N GLN A 356 -0.35 -2.84 11.10
CA GLN A 356 -0.83 -1.69 10.38
C GLN A 356 -0.24 -0.39 10.96
N ALA A 357 -0.68 0.76 10.43
CA ALA A 357 -0.19 2.08 10.84
C ALA A 357 -0.41 2.38 12.33
N ASN A 358 -1.48 1.81 12.93
CA ASN A 358 -1.80 1.95 14.34
C ASN A 358 -2.47 0.68 14.90
N ILE A 359 -2.66 0.61 16.23
CA ILE A 359 -3.18 -0.58 16.91
C ILE A 359 -4.65 -0.88 16.55
N THR A 360 -5.48 0.15 16.35
CA THR A 360 -6.89 -0.03 15.97
C THR A 360 -7.02 -0.71 14.60
N LEU A 361 -6.20 -0.30 13.65
CA LEU A 361 -6.14 -0.93 12.32
C LEU A 361 -5.55 -2.34 12.41
N SER A 362 -4.55 -2.55 13.27
CA SER A 362 -3.96 -3.88 13.50
C SER A 362 -4.96 -4.83 14.14
N TRP A 363 -5.76 -4.37 15.11
CA TRP A 363 -6.86 -5.13 15.70
C TRP A 363 -7.89 -5.57 14.66
N ARG A 364 -8.38 -4.61 13.86
CA ARG A 364 -9.30 -4.92 12.75
C ARG A 364 -8.71 -5.95 11.79
N ARG A 365 -7.43 -5.79 11.45
CA ARG A 365 -6.72 -6.71 10.56
C ARG A 365 -6.58 -8.11 11.17
N GLY A 366 -6.30 -8.20 12.48
CA GLY A 366 -6.25 -9.47 13.21
C GLY A 366 -7.58 -10.22 13.20
N LEU A 367 -8.68 -9.53 13.51
CA LEU A 367 -10.02 -10.10 13.44
C LEU A 367 -10.38 -10.56 12.03
N GLN A 368 -10.12 -9.72 11.02
CA GLN A 368 -10.35 -10.06 9.62
C GLN A 368 -9.53 -11.28 9.20
N ARG A 369 -8.28 -11.41 9.69
CA ARG A 369 -7.43 -12.57 9.42
C ARG A 369 -7.99 -13.83 10.05
N ALA A 370 -8.41 -13.77 11.30
CA ALA A 370 -8.99 -14.91 12.01
C ALA A 370 -10.28 -15.42 11.32
N VAL A 371 -11.24 -14.52 11.08
CA VAL A 371 -12.50 -14.87 10.41
C VAL A 371 -12.27 -15.40 9.00
N GLY A 372 -11.45 -14.71 8.20
CA GLY A 372 -11.16 -15.14 6.83
C GLY A 372 -10.41 -16.47 6.77
N ASN A 373 -9.49 -16.72 7.72
CA ASN A 373 -8.80 -17.99 7.78
C ASN A 373 -9.73 -19.16 8.18
N LEU A 374 -10.62 -18.95 9.15
CA LEU A 374 -11.61 -19.97 9.56
C LEU A 374 -12.53 -20.34 8.39
N ALA A 375 -13.09 -19.33 7.69
CA ALA A 375 -13.91 -19.58 6.50
C ALA A 375 -13.10 -20.21 5.36
N GLY A 376 -11.83 -19.81 5.22
CA GLY A 376 -10.90 -20.39 4.23
C GLY A 376 -10.55 -21.86 4.51
N LEU A 377 -10.46 -22.27 5.77
CA LEU A 377 -10.28 -23.67 6.14
C LEU A 377 -11.51 -24.51 5.77
N ALA A 378 -12.72 -23.97 5.99
CA ALA A 378 -13.94 -24.62 5.53
C ALA A 378 -13.95 -24.76 4.00
N LEU A 379 -13.54 -23.72 3.26
CA LEU A 379 -13.40 -23.79 1.81
C LEU A 379 -12.32 -24.80 1.38
N PHE A 380 -11.21 -24.91 2.11
CA PHE A 380 -10.17 -25.91 1.84
C PHE A 380 -10.70 -27.33 1.95
N THR A 381 -11.53 -27.65 2.96
CA THR A 381 -12.13 -28.99 3.10
C THR A 381 -13.03 -29.33 1.91
N VAL A 382 -13.75 -28.35 1.35
CA VAL A 382 -14.58 -28.55 0.15
C VAL A 382 -13.71 -28.79 -1.09
N LEU A 383 -12.51 -28.19 -1.14
CA LEU A 383 -11.59 -28.32 -2.27
C LEU A 383 -10.65 -29.54 -2.18
N LEU A 384 -10.65 -30.30 -1.09
CA LEU A 384 -9.80 -31.48 -0.94
C LEU A 384 -9.89 -32.49 -2.11
N PRO A 385 -11.06 -32.75 -2.74
CA PRO A 385 -11.12 -33.65 -3.87
C PRO A 385 -10.23 -33.23 -5.05
N THR A 386 -9.91 -31.94 -5.20
CA THR A 386 -9.04 -31.44 -6.28
C THR A 386 -7.61 -31.96 -6.17
N THR A 387 -7.13 -32.27 -4.96
CA THR A 387 -5.78 -32.81 -4.73
C THR A 387 -5.64 -34.23 -5.32
N ARG A 388 -6.77 -34.95 -5.44
CA ARG A 388 -6.85 -36.31 -5.99
C ARG A 388 -7.19 -36.33 -7.49
N ALA A 389 -7.69 -35.22 -8.02
CA ALA A 389 -8.10 -35.10 -9.42
C ALA A 389 -6.91 -34.89 -10.40
N GLY A 390 -5.69 -34.81 -9.87
CA GLY A 390 -4.46 -34.67 -10.64
C GLY A 390 -3.89 -33.24 -10.67
N GLY A 391 -2.64 -33.14 -11.14
CA GLY A 391 -1.88 -31.88 -11.08
C GLY A 391 -2.53 -30.72 -11.83
N LEU A 392 -3.21 -30.97 -12.95
CA LEU A 392 -3.90 -29.91 -13.71
C LEU A 392 -5.06 -29.30 -12.90
N ALA A 393 -5.85 -30.16 -12.24
CA ALA A 393 -6.97 -29.69 -11.41
C ALA A 393 -6.45 -28.86 -10.23
N LEU A 394 -5.32 -29.27 -9.64
CA LEU A 394 -4.69 -28.56 -8.53
C LEU A 394 -4.13 -27.18 -8.98
N VAL A 395 -3.43 -27.12 -10.11
CA VAL A 395 -2.95 -25.84 -10.68
C VAL A 395 -4.13 -24.91 -11.01
N ALA A 396 -5.20 -25.44 -11.64
CA ALA A 396 -6.39 -24.66 -11.98
C ALA A 396 -7.09 -24.12 -10.70
N ALA A 397 -7.19 -24.94 -9.65
CA ALA A 397 -7.76 -24.51 -8.36
C ALA A 397 -6.93 -23.39 -7.72
N VAL A 398 -5.60 -23.51 -7.69
CA VAL A 398 -4.70 -22.47 -7.17
C VAL A 398 -4.85 -21.18 -7.97
N MET A 399 -4.91 -21.23 -9.31
CA MET A 399 -5.13 -20.07 -10.17
C MET A 399 -6.48 -19.40 -9.91
N ALA A 400 -7.55 -20.18 -9.78
CA ALA A 400 -8.89 -19.67 -9.46
C ALA A 400 -8.93 -18.99 -8.09
N LEU A 401 -8.32 -19.60 -7.08
CA LEU A 401 -8.22 -19.04 -5.73
C LEU A 401 -7.35 -17.76 -5.71
N GLN A 402 -6.26 -17.73 -6.47
CA GLN A 402 -5.45 -16.52 -6.62
C GLN A 402 -6.25 -15.38 -7.28
N PHE A 403 -7.02 -15.68 -8.33
CA PHE A 403 -7.92 -14.71 -8.95
C PHE A 403 -8.94 -14.16 -7.94
N CYS A 404 -9.64 -15.05 -7.22
CA CYS A 404 -10.61 -14.64 -6.20
C CYS A 404 -9.98 -13.83 -5.06
N THR A 405 -8.77 -14.21 -4.64
CA THR A 405 -8.00 -13.46 -3.63
C THR A 405 -7.80 -12.01 -4.06
N GLU A 406 -7.22 -11.79 -5.24
CA GLU A 406 -6.92 -10.44 -5.73
C GLU A 406 -8.19 -9.63 -6.05
N ALA A 407 -9.23 -10.28 -6.56
CA ALA A 407 -10.51 -9.63 -6.86
C ALA A 407 -11.24 -9.14 -5.59
N THR A 408 -11.02 -9.80 -4.46
CA THR A 408 -11.76 -9.54 -3.21
C THR A 408 -10.95 -8.82 -2.14
N MET A 409 -9.61 -8.94 -2.16
CA MET A 409 -8.71 -8.36 -1.16
C MET A 409 -8.92 -6.86 -0.97
N ALA A 410 -9.17 -6.12 -2.06
CA ALA A 410 -9.40 -4.69 -2.03
C ALA A 410 -10.79 -4.29 -1.48
N ARG A 411 -11.76 -5.21 -1.47
CA ARG A 411 -13.10 -4.98 -0.91
C ARG A 411 -13.12 -5.12 0.61
N ASN A 412 -12.52 -6.16 1.09
CA ASN A 412 -12.20 -6.34 2.50
C ASN A 412 -11.17 -7.47 2.67
N TYR A 413 -10.26 -7.29 3.60
CA TYR A 413 -9.18 -8.23 3.84
C TYR A 413 -9.65 -9.62 4.30
N TRP A 414 -10.74 -9.70 5.10
CA TRP A 414 -11.25 -11.00 5.52
C TRP A 414 -11.71 -11.84 4.33
N LEU A 415 -12.36 -11.19 3.36
CA LEU A 415 -12.86 -11.87 2.17
C LEU A 415 -11.72 -12.40 1.29
N GLY A 416 -10.66 -11.60 1.09
CA GLY A 416 -9.44 -12.09 0.43
C GLY A 416 -8.76 -13.21 1.20
N SER A 417 -8.78 -13.16 2.54
CA SER A 417 -8.20 -14.21 3.39
C SER A 417 -8.94 -15.54 3.28
N VAL A 418 -10.25 -15.55 2.96
CA VAL A 418 -11.02 -16.77 2.68
C VAL A 418 -10.42 -17.56 1.53
N PHE A 419 -9.96 -16.88 0.48
CA PHE A 419 -9.39 -17.53 -0.71
C PHE A 419 -7.87 -17.75 -0.59
N VAL A 420 -7.14 -16.86 0.08
CA VAL A 420 -5.69 -17.00 0.29
C VAL A 420 -5.37 -18.24 1.15
N THR A 421 -6.24 -18.60 2.10
CA THR A 421 -5.97 -19.71 3.00
C THR A 421 -5.95 -21.06 2.27
N PRO A 422 -7.01 -21.47 1.54
CA PRO A 422 -6.97 -22.72 0.78
C PRO A 422 -5.92 -22.67 -0.34
N MET A 423 -5.70 -21.53 -0.98
CA MET A 423 -4.64 -21.38 -1.97
C MET A 423 -3.26 -21.74 -1.41
N ALA A 424 -2.91 -21.19 -0.23
CA ALA A 424 -1.64 -21.48 0.42
C ALA A 424 -1.51 -22.93 0.86
N LEU A 425 -2.61 -23.55 1.30
CA LEU A 425 -2.64 -24.99 1.68
C LEU A 425 -2.48 -25.88 0.45
N LEU A 426 -3.20 -25.60 -0.65
CA LEU A 426 -3.06 -26.34 -1.90
C LEU A 426 -1.67 -26.19 -2.51
N MET A 427 -0.98 -25.05 -2.34
CA MET A 427 0.41 -24.90 -2.77
C MET A 427 1.37 -25.81 -1.97
N VAL A 428 1.08 -26.09 -0.70
CA VAL A 428 1.84 -27.08 0.09
C VAL A 428 1.60 -28.49 -0.46
N GLU A 429 0.35 -28.79 -0.85
CA GLU A 429 -0.03 -30.08 -1.47
C GLU A 429 0.64 -30.31 -2.84
N LEU A 430 1.01 -29.24 -3.58
CA LEU A 430 1.80 -29.35 -4.81
C LEU A 430 3.19 -29.96 -4.58
N ALA A 431 3.78 -29.70 -3.41
CA ALA A 431 5.09 -30.24 -3.05
C ALA A 431 5.02 -31.65 -2.50
N ALA A 432 4.03 -31.95 -1.63
CA ALA A 432 3.81 -33.27 -1.05
C ALA A 432 2.43 -33.34 -0.38
N LEU A 433 1.69 -34.44 -0.63
CA LEU A 433 0.40 -34.69 -0.01
C LEU A 433 0.55 -34.85 1.51
N GLN A 434 -0.30 -34.18 2.27
CA GLN A 434 -0.28 -34.13 3.74
C GLN A 434 -1.63 -34.56 4.33
N PRO A 435 -1.69 -35.05 5.59
CA PRO A 435 -2.96 -35.28 6.28
C PRO A 435 -3.72 -33.95 6.46
N ALA A 436 -4.80 -33.76 5.71
CA ALA A 436 -5.54 -32.51 5.61
C ALA A 436 -6.04 -31.96 6.96
N GLY A 437 -6.50 -32.85 7.86
CA GLY A 437 -6.96 -32.43 9.19
C GLY A 437 -5.85 -31.82 10.04
N ARG A 438 -4.66 -32.40 10.01
CA ARG A 438 -3.48 -31.87 10.71
C ARG A 438 -3.08 -30.51 10.13
N LEU A 439 -3.03 -30.41 8.80
CA LEU A 439 -2.68 -29.18 8.09
C LEU A 439 -3.65 -28.04 8.44
N ALA A 440 -4.96 -28.34 8.50
CA ALA A 440 -5.99 -27.37 8.88
C ALA A 440 -5.86 -26.93 10.35
N ALA A 441 -5.65 -27.88 11.27
CA ALA A 441 -5.49 -27.59 12.70
C ALA A 441 -4.23 -26.74 12.97
N GLU A 442 -3.09 -27.12 12.41
CA GLU A 442 -1.84 -26.33 12.50
C GLU A 442 -2.05 -24.90 11.97
N ARG A 443 -2.71 -24.76 10.82
CA ARG A 443 -3.00 -23.47 10.22
C ARG A 443 -3.88 -22.58 11.10
N TRP A 444 -4.89 -23.17 11.76
CA TRP A 444 -5.76 -22.43 12.67
C TRP A 444 -5.01 -21.97 13.92
N LEU A 445 -4.29 -22.87 14.58
CA LEU A 445 -3.48 -22.56 15.75
C LEU A 445 -2.46 -21.46 15.46
N ASP A 446 -1.72 -21.54 14.36
CA ASP A 446 -0.76 -20.54 13.93
C ASP A 446 -1.41 -19.19 13.63
N THR A 447 -2.67 -19.20 13.16
CA THR A 447 -3.40 -17.95 12.97
C THR A 447 -3.74 -17.30 14.30
N CYS A 448 -4.23 -18.06 15.26
CA CYS A 448 -4.57 -17.55 16.60
C CYS A 448 -3.31 -17.04 17.33
N VAL A 449 -2.23 -17.83 17.33
CA VAL A 449 -0.94 -17.46 17.94
C VAL A 449 -0.36 -16.22 17.26
N GLY A 450 -0.35 -16.18 15.93
CA GLY A 450 0.19 -15.07 15.17
C GLY A 450 -0.59 -13.76 15.38
N VAL A 451 -1.93 -13.81 15.44
CA VAL A 451 -2.77 -12.65 15.75
C VAL A 451 -2.51 -12.18 17.19
N ALA A 452 -2.49 -13.08 18.17
CA ALA A 452 -2.27 -12.75 19.57
C ALA A 452 -0.87 -12.11 19.78
N ALA A 453 0.19 -12.74 19.27
CA ALA A 453 1.56 -12.23 19.37
C ALA A 453 1.75 -10.89 18.65
N GLY A 454 1.15 -10.74 17.45
CA GLY A 454 1.19 -9.49 16.71
C GLY A 454 0.53 -8.34 17.47
N LEU A 455 -0.64 -8.56 18.06
CA LEU A 455 -1.34 -7.56 18.87
C LEU A 455 -0.60 -7.25 20.18
N LEU A 456 -0.05 -8.27 20.85
CA LEU A 456 0.78 -8.10 22.04
C LEU A 456 2.00 -7.24 21.75
N SER A 457 2.68 -7.48 20.63
CA SER A 457 3.82 -6.67 20.20
C SER A 457 3.43 -5.22 19.91
N CYS A 458 2.23 -4.96 19.35
CA CYS A 458 1.72 -3.60 19.19
C CYS A 458 1.50 -2.89 20.54
N ALA A 459 1.14 -3.62 21.59
CA ALA A 459 0.96 -3.08 22.93
C ALA A 459 2.32 -2.83 23.63
N LEU A 460 3.28 -3.76 23.49
CA LEU A 460 4.59 -3.68 24.11
C LEU A 460 5.49 -2.61 23.48
N VAL A 461 5.52 -2.54 22.17
CA VAL A 461 6.34 -1.56 21.43
C VAL A 461 5.47 -0.38 21.01
N THR A 462 5.25 0.55 21.93
CA THR A 462 4.41 1.74 21.70
C THR A 462 5.07 2.72 20.71
N ASN A 463 4.29 3.24 19.76
CA ASN A 463 4.77 4.28 18.84
C ASN A 463 4.57 5.68 19.43
N ARG A 464 5.35 6.01 20.48
CA ARG A 464 5.31 7.34 21.10
C ARG A 464 5.65 8.49 20.14
N ARG A 465 6.27 8.19 19.00
CA ARG A 465 6.62 9.18 17.97
C ARG A 465 5.44 9.57 17.07
N ALA A 466 4.30 8.88 17.15
CA ALA A 466 3.11 9.23 16.40
C ALA A 466 2.60 10.64 16.75
N THR A 467 2.65 11.01 18.02
CA THR A 467 2.26 12.35 18.53
C THR A 467 3.22 13.44 18.01
N GLY A 468 4.52 13.16 17.94
CA GLY A 468 5.52 14.09 17.39
C GLY A 468 5.32 14.38 15.90
N ARG A 469 4.72 13.46 15.14
CA ARG A 469 4.38 13.66 13.72
C ARG A 469 3.30 14.72 13.52
N ILE A 470 2.30 14.79 14.42
CA ILE A 470 1.26 15.83 14.37
C ILE A 470 1.91 17.20 14.54
N GLY A 471 2.81 17.38 15.53
CA GLY A 471 3.54 18.64 15.72
C GLY A 471 4.34 19.06 14.50
N ALA A 472 5.07 18.12 13.89
CA ALA A 472 5.83 18.39 12.67
C ALA A 472 4.94 18.68 11.44
N ALA A 473 3.78 18.03 11.34
CA ALA A 473 2.82 18.29 10.26
C ALA A 473 2.15 19.66 10.45
N LEU A 474 1.76 20.02 11.68
CA LEU A 474 1.22 21.33 12.01
C LEU A 474 2.24 22.45 11.73
N ALA A 475 3.51 22.27 12.10
CA ALA A 475 4.54 23.27 11.80
C ALA A 475 4.71 23.49 10.28
N ARG A 476 4.63 22.42 9.47
CA ARG A 476 4.64 22.55 8.00
C ARG A 476 3.40 23.27 7.47
N LEU A 477 2.23 22.97 8.05
CA LEU A 477 0.98 23.64 7.68
C LEU A 477 1.01 25.13 8.05
N ASP A 478 1.47 25.46 9.25
CA ASP A 478 1.62 26.84 9.70
C ASP A 478 2.56 27.64 8.78
N ALA A 479 3.71 27.04 8.41
CA ALA A 479 4.66 27.66 7.47
C ALA A 479 4.07 27.84 6.07
N ALA A 480 3.36 26.82 5.54
CA ALA A 480 2.71 26.91 4.24
C ALA A 480 1.57 27.95 4.24
N THR A 481 0.82 28.05 5.34
CA THR A 481 -0.26 29.03 5.52
C THR A 481 0.30 30.46 5.58
N ALA A 482 1.40 30.67 6.30
CA ALA A 482 2.07 31.97 6.36
C ALA A 482 2.60 32.41 4.97
N ALA A 483 3.25 31.50 4.24
CA ALA A 483 3.70 31.76 2.87
C ALA A 483 2.55 32.10 1.92
N ALA A 484 1.43 31.38 2.02
CA ALA A 484 0.24 31.63 1.22
C ALA A 484 -0.40 33.01 1.52
N ARG A 485 -0.45 33.38 2.81
CA ARG A 485 -0.97 34.70 3.24
C ARG A 485 -0.10 35.86 2.74
N ALA A 486 1.23 35.69 2.77
CA ALA A 486 2.15 36.72 2.28
C ALA A 486 1.92 37.04 0.79
N LEU A 487 1.57 36.02 0.00
CA LEU A 487 1.23 36.18 -1.43
C LEU A 487 -0.17 36.76 -1.66
N GLY A 488 -1.11 36.55 -0.72
CA GLY A 488 -2.49 37.03 -0.85
C GLY A 488 -2.67 38.55 -0.81
N GLY A 489 -1.69 39.30 -0.32
CA GLY A 489 -1.73 40.77 -0.21
C GLY A 489 -1.37 41.55 -1.48
N GLY A 490 -0.93 40.87 -2.55
CA GLY A 490 -0.49 41.50 -3.80
C GLY A 490 -1.03 40.82 -5.06
N ALA A 491 -0.42 41.08 -6.21
CA ALA A 491 -0.62 40.37 -7.47
C ALA A 491 0.57 39.42 -7.68
N PRO A 492 0.54 38.20 -7.03
CA PRO A 492 1.68 37.29 -7.09
C PRO A 492 1.86 36.75 -8.51
N ASP A 493 3.12 36.39 -8.84
CA ASP A 493 3.40 35.59 -10.03
C ASP A 493 2.53 34.29 -10.03
N PRO A 494 1.83 34.00 -11.14
CA PRO A 494 0.98 32.82 -11.25
C PRO A 494 1.67 31.52 -10.84
N ALA A 495 2.95 31.34 -11.17
CA ALA A 495 3.73 30.16 -10.81
C ALA A 495 3.99 30.10 -9.28
N GLU A 496 4.21 31.23 -8.63
CA GLU A 496 4.43 31.31 -7.20
C GLU A 496 3.15 31.03 -6.41
N ALA A 497 2.04 31.64 -6.83
CA ALA A 497 0.72 31.38 -6.27
C ALA A 497 0.32 29.89 -6.40
N ALA A 498 0.61 29.26 -7.54
CA ALA A 498 0.34 27.86 -7.78
C ALA A 498 1.19 26.95 -6.88
N ARG A 499 2.47 27.25 -6.73
CA ARG A 499 3.35 26.52 -5.79
C ARG A 499 2.86 26.62 -4.35
N ALA A 500 2.47 27.82 -3.91
CA ALA A 500 1.96 28.04 -2.56
C ALA A 500 0.66 27.26 -2.32
N ARG A 501 -0.28 27.28 -3.28
CA ARG A 501 -1.53 26.48 -3.23
C ARG A 501 -1.22 25.00 -3.11
N ASP A 502 -0.33 24.48 -3.93
CA ASP A 502 0.03 23.06 -3.97
C ASP A 502 0.68 22.58 -2.66
N ARG A 503 1.63 23.38 -2.13
CA ARG A 503 2.26 23.09 -0.83
C ARG A 503 1.25 23.13 0.31
N LEU A 504 0.36 24.13 0.32
CA LEU A 504 -0.65 24.27 1.35
C LEU A 504 -1.67 23.11 1.31
N ALA A 505 -2.16 22.75 0.12
CA ALA A 505 -3.05 21.60 -0.05
C ALA A 505 -2.39 20.29 0.40
N SER A 506 -1.10 20.10 0.08
CA SER A 506 -0.34 18.92 0.52
C SER A 506 -0.12 18.90 2.04
N ALA A 507 0.15 20.05 2.66
CA ALA A 507 0.33 20.15 4.11
C ALA A 507 -0.98 19.88 4.88
N LEU A 508 -2.14 20.30 4.35
CA LEU A 508 -3.46 19.98 4.89
C LEU A 508 -3.72 18.47 4.87
N VAL A 509 -3.36 17.77 3.79
CA VAL A 509 -3.44 16.31 3.71
C VAL A 509 -2.53 15.66 4.75
N ASP A 510 -1.28 16.09 4.84
CA ASP A 510 -0.28 15.54 5.79
C ASP A 510 -0.74 15.65 7.25
N VAL A 511 -1.40 16.76 7.65
CA VAL A 511 -1.93 16.94 9.01
C VAL A 511 -3.05 15.95 9.29
N ARG A 512 -4.01 15.81 8.36
CA ARG A 512 -5.13 14.87 8.53
C ARG A 512 -4.63 13.42 8.62
N ASP A 513 -3.71 13.02 7.73
CA ASP A 513 -3.11 11.69 7.76
C ASP A 513 -2.37 11.42 9.08
N ALA A 514 -1.64 12.41 9.61
CA ALA A 514 -0.94 12.29 10.89
C ALA A 514 -1.93 12.14 12.07
N VAL A 515 -3.03 12.88 12.05
CA VAL A 515 -4.10 12.79 13.04
C VAL A 515 -4.81 11.43 12.96
N ASP A 516 -5.12 10.95 11.76
CA ASP A 516 -5.79 9.66 11.56
C ASP A 516 -4.92 8.50 12.06
N VAL A 517 -3.62 8.52 11.80
CA VAL A 517 -2.67 7.54 12.34
C VAL A 517 -2.61 7.61 13.87
N ALA A 518 -2.45 8.80 14.43
CA ALA A 518 -2.33 8.97 15.88
C ALA A 518 -3.65 8.65 16.60
N SER A 519 -4.80 8.97 16.03
CA SER A 519 -6.12 8.72 16.63
C SER A 519 -6.43 7.25 16.84
N GLY A 520 -5.76 6.34 16.14
CA GLY A 520 -5.90 4.90 16.26
C GLY A 520 -4.90 4.22 17.21
N GLU A 521 -3.99 4.96 17.84
CA GLU A 521 -3.07 4.37 18.84
C GLU A 521 -3.76 4.21 20.21
N TRP A 522 -3.40 3.16 20.94
CA TRP A 522 -4.04 2.81 22.22
C TRP A 522 -3.67 3.74 23.37
N TRP A 523 -2.39 4.11 23.43
CA TRP A 523 -1.82 4.98 24.44
C TRP A 523 -1.72 6.41 23.93
N GLN A 524 -2.80 7.16 24.01
CA GLN A 524 -2.80 8.54 23.57
C GLN A 524 -2.72 9.53 24.72
N GLY A 525 -1.74 10.45 24.61
CA GLY A 525 -1.93 11.79 25.17
C GLY A 525 -3.07 12.51 24.44
N ALA A 526 -3.67 13.51 25.06
CA ALA A 526 -4.73 14.30 24.42
C ALA A 526 -4.25 14.82 23.06
N LEU A 527 -4.97 14.46 22.00
CA LEU A 527 -4.71 15.02 20.68
C LEU A 527 -4.99 16.53 20.73
N PRO A 528 -4.17 17.38 20.11
CA PRO A 528 -4.39 18.84 20.08
C PRO A 528 -5.51 19.21 19.10
N ALA A 529 -6.73 18.69 19.32
CA ALA A 529 -7.86 18.80 18.40
C ALA A 529 -8.18 20.24 18.03
N GLU A 530 -8.27 21.14 19.02
CA GLU A 530 -8.53 22.56 18.77
C GLU A 530 -7.44 23.26 17.95
N ARG A 531 -6.18 22.86 18.15
CA ARG A 531 -5.05 23.41 17.37
C ARG A 531 -5.10 22.91 15.95
N VAL A 532 -5.44 21.63 15.74
CA VAL A 532 -5.60 21.04 14.41
C VAL A 532 -6.74 21.73 13.66
N GLU A 533 -7.92 21.85 14.28
CA GLU A 533 -9.08 22.52 13.67
C GLU A 533 -8.81 23.98 13.33
N ARG A 534 -8.12 24.72 14.18
CA ARG A 534 -7.71 26.10 13.90
C ARG A 534 -6.77 26.16 12.72
N ALA A 535 -5.71 25.35 12.70
CA ALA A 535 -4.73 25.32 11.62
C ALA A 535 -5.38 24.90 10.28
N GLU A 536 -6.29 23.92 10.28
CA GLU A 536 -7.04 23.52 9.10
C GLU A 536 -7.95 24.65 8.58
N ARG A 537 -8.71 25.32 9.46
CA ARG A 537 -9.55 26.46 9.07
C ARG A 537 -8.73 27.61 8.48
N ASP A 538 -7.59 27.90 9.10
CA ASP A 538 -6.70 28.97 8.64
C ASP A 538 -6.03 28.62 7.31
N GLY A 539 -5.61 27.38 7.14
CA GLY A 539 -5.07 26.86 5.89
C GLY A 539 -6.11 26.89 4.75
N HIS A 540 -7.34 26.47 5.01
CA HIS A 540 -8.41 26.52 4.01
C HIS A 540 -8.78 27.96 3.61
N ARG A 541 -8.79 28.92 4.56
CA ARG A 541 -9.00 30.34 4.26
C ARG A 541 -7.89 30.91 3.38
N ALA A 542 -6.63 30.60 3.71
CA ALA A 542 -5.48 31.04 2.91
C ALA A 542 -5.50 30.41 1.51
N LEU A 543 -5.90 29.14 1.40
CA LEU A 543 -6.06 28.45 0.11
C LEU A 543 -7.12 29.11 -0.77
N ALA A 544 -8.27 29.47 -0.19
CA ALA A 544 -9.35 30.14 -0.87
C ALA A 544 -8.97 31.58 -1.31
N ALA A 545 -8.12 32.28 -0.55
CA ALA A 545 -7.62 33.61 -0.91
C ALA A 545 -6.69 33.58 -2.13
N LEU A 546 -6.01 32.45 -2.38
CA LEU A 546 -5.16 32.23 -3.55
C LEU A 546 -5.92 31.62 -4.75
N ALA A 547 -7.25 31.46 -4.68
CA ALA A 547 -8.03 30.89 -5.78
C ALA A 547 -7.93 31.78 -7.04
N PRO A 548 -7.72 31.19 -8.24
CA PRO A 548 -7.68 31.95 -9.48
C PRO A 548 -9.03 32.64 -9.75
N GLY A 549 -9.00 33.89 -10.25
CA GLY A 549 -10.20 34.62 -10.66
C GLY A 549 -10.89 35.44 -9.55
N ARG A 550 -10.42 35.41 -8.30
CA ARG A 550 -10.85 36.40 -7.28
C ARG A 550 -10.04 37.67 -7.42
N GLY A 551 -10.66 38.73 -7.94
CA GLY A 551 -10.08 40.06 -7.98
C GLY A 551 -9.85 40.65 -6.57
N PRO A 552 -9.04 41.74 -6.44
CA PRO A 552 -8.68 42.34 -5.15
C PRO A 552 -9.90 42.75 -4.28
N ALA A 553 -11.02 43.15 -4.87
CA ALA A 553 -12.24 43.53 -4.15
C ALA A 553 -12.98 42.38 -3.46
N SER A 554 -12.83 41.13 -3.92
CA SER A 554 -13.44 39.91 -3.30
C SER A 554 -12.53 39.27 -2.26
N ARG A 555 -11.32 39.82 -2.03
CA ARG A 555 -10.34 39.25 -1.07
C ARG A 555 -10.44 39.90 0.31
N ALA A 556 -11.20 40.98 0.47
CA ALA A 556 -11.34 41.75 1.70
C ALA A 556 -12.65 41.45 2.47
N ALA A 557 -13.56 40.65 1.90
CA ALA A 557 -14.78 40.15 2.55
C ALA A 557 -14.58 38.69 2.99
#